data_0ae6be030390249867902c2be666dcb1
#
_entry.id   0ae6be030390249867902c2be666dcb1
#
_cell.length_a   1.000
_cell.length_b   1.000
_cell.length_c   1.000
_cell.angle_alpha   90.00
_cell.angle_beta   90.00
_cell.angle_gamma   90.00
#
_symmetry.space_group_name_H-M   'P 1'
#
loop_
_entity.id
_entity.type
_entity.pdbx_description
1 polymer ?
#
loop_
_entity_poly.entity_id
_entity_poly.type
_entity_poly.pdbx_seq_one_letter_code
_entity_poly.pdbx_strand_id
1 'polypeptide(L)'
;MSKFKAVIFDLDGTLLYTLEDLKNSVNYALARHGMETCTLGEIQYRVGNGVQKLMERCVPDGLSNPEFEDTFQDFKDHYKIHCNDNSGPYEGIPEVLKKLKKNGYKLAIVSNKFMDATKELADLYFKDTIDVAIGETKDIRKKPAPDTVIEAMKILGVTSDECIYVGDSDVDINTAKNSQMPCISVAWGFRTRQEQIDAGGTIFAEKPDDIFGIVEGNR
;
A
#
# COMPACT_ATOMS: atom_id res chain seq x y z
N MET A 1 -2.74 -11.62 26.72
CA MET A 1 -3.13 -10.38 26.00
C MET A 1 -2.01 -10.06 25.04
N SER A 2 -2.32 -9.70 23.81
CA SER A 2 -1.35 -9.23 22.83
C SER A 2 -0.57 -8.04 23.37
N LYS A 3 0.73 -7.93 23.00
CA LYS A 3 1.52 -6.72 23.30
C LYS A 3 1.15 -5.55 22.38
N PHE A 4 0.53 -5.84 21.22
CA PHE A 4 0.18 -4.85 20.24
C PHE A 4 -1.13 -4.14 20.63
N LYS A 5 -1.21 -2.85 20.36
CA LYS A 5 -2.38 -1.99 20.50
C LYS A 5 -2.87 -1.46 19.16
N ALA A 6 -2.00 -1.46 18.15
CA ALA A 6 -2.33 -0.97 16.82
C ALA A 6 -1.77 -1.87 15.72
N VAL A 7 -2.49 -1.91 14.60
CA VAL A 7 -2.06 -2.54 13.34
C VAL A 7 -2.04 -1.48 12.26
N ILE A 8 -0.89 -1.34 11.59
CA ILE A 8 -0.66 -0.36 10.53
C ILE A 8 -0.55 -1.12 9.21
N PHE A 9 -1.41 -0.79 8.26
CA PHE A 9 -1.53 -1.48 6.98
C PHE A 9 -1.01 -0.63 5.83
N ASP A 10 -0.38 -1.28 4.85
CA ASP A 10 -0.36 -0.74 3.51
C ASP A 10 -1.74 -0.86 2.85
N LEU A 11 -1.95 -0.17 1.73
CA LEU A 11 -3.21 -0.15 1.01
C LEU A 11 -3.15 -1.03 -0.24
N ASP A 12 -2.35 -0.62 -1.24
CA ASP A 12 -2.30 -1.24 -2.56
C ASP A 12 -1.57 -2.59 -2.53
N GLY A 13 -2.25 -3.70 -2.83
CA GLY A 13 -1.68 -5.05 -2.72
C GLY A 13 -1.82 -5.69 -1.33
N THR A 14 -2.26 -4.94 -0.34
CA THR A 14 -2.44 -5.42 1.04
C THR A 14 -3.90 -5.46 1.44
N LEU A 15 -4.57 -4.31 1.47
CA LEU A 15 -6.01 -4.21 1.76
C LEU A 15 -6.85 -4.21 0.49
N LEU A 16 -6.38 -3.53 -0.58
CA LEU A 16 -7.08 -3.39 -1.84
C LEU A 16 -6.27 -4.00 -2.99
N TYR A 17 -6.97 -4.69 -3.88
CA TYR A 17 -6.48 -5.01 -5.22
C TYR A 17 -6.72 -3.79 -6.11
N THR A 18 -5.65 -3.13 -6.57
CA THR A 18 -5.72 -1.86 -7.31
C THR A 18 -4.96 -1.90 -8.64
N LEU A 19 -4.44 -3.06 -9.01
CA LEU A 19 -3.49 -3.21 -10.11
C LEU A 19 -4.10 -2.93 -11.47
N GLU A 20 -5.40 -3.28 -11.68
CA GLU A 20 -6.10 -3.06 -12.95
C GLU A 20 -6.28 -1.57 -13.24
N ASP A 21 -6.65 -0.77 -12.24
CA ASP A 21 -6.85 0.65 -12.42
C ASP A 21 -5.54 1.40 -12.64
N LEU A 22 -4.47 0.97 -11.95
CA LEU A 22 -3.11 1.43 -12.24
C LEU A 22 -2.70 1.14 -13.68
N LYS A 23 -2.87 -0.12 -14.13
CA LYS A 23 -2.56 -0.53 -15.51
C LYS A 23 -3.34 0.28 -16.53
N ASN A 24 -4.64 0.43 -16.32
CA ASN A 24 -5.51 1.15 -17.24
C ASN A 24 -5.09 2.62 -17.37
N SER A 25 -4.75 3.27 -16.25
CA SER A 25 -4.33 4.67 -16.25
C SER A 25 -2.92 4.87 -16.83
N VAL A 26 -1.99 3.97 -16.55
CA VAL A 26 -0.66 3.96 -17.19
C VAL A 26 -0.80 3.82 -18.71
N ASN A 27 -1.57 2.83 -19.15
CA ASN A 27 -1.74 2.54 -20.57
C ASN A 27 -2.51 3.63 -21.32
N TYR A 28 -3.47 4.28 -20.64
CA TYR A 28 -4.13 5.47 -21.19
C TYR A 28 -3.10 6.58 -21.49
N ALA A 29 -2.24 6.89 -20.53
CA ALA A 29 -1.24 7.92 -20.70
C ALA A 29 -0.20 7.56 -21.79
N LEU A 30 0.35 6.34 -21.75
CA LEU A 30 1.31 5.87 -22.75
C LEU A 30 0.72 5.92 -24.18
N ALA A 31 -0.51 5.44 -24.37
CA ALA A 31 -1.16 5.41 -25.68
C ALA A 31 -1.40 6.81 -26.26
N ARG A 32 -1.73 7.80 -25.42
CA ARG A 32 -1.89 9.20 -25.84
C ARG A 32 -0.62 9.81 -26.46
N HIS A 33 0.54 9.35 -25.97
CA HIS A 33 1.86 9.78 -26.43
C HIS A 33 2.50 8.79 -27.44
N GLY A 34 1.70 7.85 -28.00
CA GLY A 34 2.17 6.90 -29.00
C GLY A 34 3.20 5.90 -28.49
N MET A 35 3.28 5.69 -27.17
CA MET A 35 4.19 4.76 -26.53
C MET A 35 3.55 3.37 -26.38
N GLU A 36 4.39 2.32 -26.31
CA GLU A 36 3.94 0.95 -26.11
C GLU A 36 3.31 0.77 -24.72
N THR A 37 2.18 0.07 -24.66
CA THR A 37 1.44 -0.21 -23.44
C THR A 37 2.04 -1.34 -22.63
N CYS A 38 1.82 -1.36 -21.32
CA CYS A 38 2.31 -2.37 -20.40
C CYS A 38 1.28 -3.46 -20.14
N THR A 39 1.74 -4.69 -19.99
CA THR A 39 0.93 -5.81 -19.47
C THR A 39 0.68 -5.67 -17.97
N LEU A 40 -0.30 -6.42 -17.45
CA LEU A 40 -0.58 -6.45 -16.00
C LEU A 40 0.64 -6.90 -15.18
N GLY A 41 1.35 -7.93 -15.66
CA GLY A 41 2.56 -8.44 -14.99
C GLY A 41 3.70 -7.42 -14.93
N GLU A 42 3.86 -6.60 -15.97
CA GLU A 42 4.86 -5.53 -15.97
C GLU A 42 4.50 -4.42 -14.98
N ILE A 43 3.21 -4.05 -14.90
CA ILE A 43 2.75 -3.07 -13.90
C ILE A 43 2.95 -3.62 -12.49
N GLN A 44 2.58 -4.88 -12.24
CA GLN A 44 2.80 -5.53 -10.94
C GLN A 44 4.27 -5.50 -10.51
N TYR A 45 5.19 -5.77 -11.43
CA TYR A 45 6.61 -5.72 -11.14
C TYR A 45 7.13 -4.30 -10.88
N ARG A 46 6.58 -3.29 -11.58
CA ARG A 46 7.03 -1.89 -11.55
C ARG A 46 6.44 -1.07 -10.40
N VAL A 47 5.32 -1.49 -9.79
CA VAL A 47 4.64 -0.78 -8.69
C VAL A 47 5.40 -0.88 -7.36
N GLY A 48 5.08 0.00 -6.39
CA GLY A 48 5.54 -0.09 -4.99
C GLY A 48 6.23 1.17 -4.45
N ASN A 49 6.90 1.96 -5.29
CA ASN A 49 7.66 3.14 -4.85
C ASN A 49 6.95 4.49 -5.18
N GLY A 50 5.61 4.46 -5.26
CA GLY A 50 4.79 5.60 -5.67
C GLY A 50 4.63 5.73 -7.18
N VAL A 51 3.62 6.50 -7.59
CA VAL A 51 3.18 6.55 -9.00
C VAL A 51 4.20 7.23 -9.93
N GLN A 52 4.99 8.19 -9.44
CA GLN A 52 6.04 8.79 -10.27
C GLN A 52 7.09 7.74 -10.66
N LYS A 53 7.49 6.87 -9.72
CA LYS A 53 8.46 5.81 -10.00
C LYS A 53 7.88 4.72 -10.90
N LEU A 54 6.58 4.45 -10.76
CA LEU A 54 5.86 3.58 -11.69
C LEU A 54 5.95 4.12 -13.12
N MET A 55 5.60 5.39 -13.33
CA MET A 55 5.64 6.02 -14.65
C MET A 55 7.07 6.12 -15.21
N GLU A 56 8.07 6.44 -14.37
CA GLU A 56 9.48 6.41 -14.76
C GLU A 56 9.92 5.06 -15.33
N ARG A 57 9.36 3.95 -14.78
CA ARG A 57 9.66 2.59 -15.24
C ARG A 57 8.83 2.15 -16.46
N CYS A 58 7.74 2.85 -16.75
CA CYS A 58 6.83 2.51 -17.86
C CYS A 58 7.10 3.37 -19.12
N VAL A 59 7.49 4.62 -18.94
CA VAL A 59 7.83 5.51 -20.06
C VAL A 59 9.22 5.12 -20.62
N PRO A 60 9.37 4.94 -21.93
CA PRO A 60 10.67 4.70 -22.56
C PRO A 60 11.68 5.79 -22.17
N ASP A 61 12.91 5.43 -21.83
CA ASP A 61 13.97 6.30 -21.33
C ASP A 61 13.65 7.05 -20.00
N GLY A 62 12.53 6.73 -19.37
CA GLY A 62 12.12 7.25 -18.08
C GLY A 62 12.12 8.76 -18.00
N LEU A 63 12.75 9.35 -16.98
CA LEU A 63 12.86 10.80 -16.78
C LEU A 63 13.62 11.54 -17.90
N SER A 64 14.36 10.84 -18.75
CA SER A 64 15.08 11.43 -19.88
C SER A 64 14.20 11.59 -21.13
N ASN A 65 13.00 11.00 -21.11
CA ASN A 65 12.05 11.17 -22.21
C ASN A 65 11.49 12.61 -22.21
N PRO A 66 11.56 13.36 -23.31
CA PRO A 66 11.07 14.74 -23.36
C PRO A 66 9.56 14.87 -23.12
N GLU A 67 8.79 13.80 -23.32
CA GLU A 67 7.34 13.76 -23.07
C GLU A 67 6.98 13.20 -21.69
N PHE A 68 7.97 12.92 -20.83
CA PHE A 68 7.72 12.29 -19.53
C PHE A 68 6.73 13.09 -18.66
N GLU A 69 6.94 14.39 -18.54
CA GLU A 69 6.10 15.25 -17.67
C GLU A 69 4.66 15.32 -18.17
N ASP A 70 4.44 15.42 -19.47
CA ASP A 70 3.11 15.47 -20.08
C ASP A 70 2.42 14.10 -19.95
N THR A 71 3.14 13.00 -20.19
CA THR A 71 2.64 11.63 -19.99
C THR A 71 2.28 11.37 -18.53
N PHE A 72 3.11 11.84 -17.60
CA PHE A 72 2.84 11.71 -16.18
C PHE A 72 1.65 12.57 -15.72
N GLN A 73 1.46 13.75 -16.31
CA GLN A 73 0.29 14.58 -16.04
C GLN A 73 -0.99 13.89 -16.55
N ASP A 74 -1.00 13.36 -17.77
CA ASP A 74 -2.13 12.59 -18.31
C ASP A 74 -2.47 11.36 -17.45
N PHE A 75 -1.45 10.67 -16.94
CA PHE A 75 -1.66 9.59 -15.96
C PHE A 75 -2.36 10.11 -14.70
N LYS A 76 -1.88 11.20 -14.09
CA LYS A 76 -2.47 11.74 -12.84
C LYS A 76 -3.93 12.14 -13.03
N ASP A 77 -4.23 12.80 -14.14
CA ASP A 77 -5.59 13.27 -14.45
C ASP A 77 -6.55 12.11 -14.68
N HIS A 78 -6.11 11.09 -15.41
CA HIS A 78 -6.89 9.88 -15.62
C HIS A 78 -7.06 9.07 -14.33
N TYR A 79 -5.96 8.83 -13.60
CA TYR A 79 -5.99 8.02 -12.37
C TYR A 79 -6.82 8.66 -11.27
N LYS A 80 -6.85 9.99 -11.18
CA LYS A 80 -7.72 10.72 -10.24
C LYS A 80 -9.19 10.38 -10.40
N ILE A 81 -9.65 10.10 -11.62
CA ILE A 81 -11.04 9.78 -11.93
C ILE A 81 -11.30 8.27 -11.86
N HIS A 82 -10.32 7.48 -12.30
CA HIS A 82 -10.47 6.05 -12.57
C HIS A 82 -9.73 5.12 -11.59
N CYS A 83 -9.28 5.65 -10.44
CA CYS A 83 -8.52 4.85 -9.47
C CYS A 83 -9.34 3.81 -8.69
N ASN A 84 -10.65 3.75 -8.95
CA ASN A 84 -11.59 2.87 -8.26
C ASN A 84 -12.65 2.23 -9.20
N ASP A 85 -12.37 2.10 -10.48
CA ASP A 85 -13.29 1.47 -11.44
C ASP A 85 -13.30 -0.07 -11.29
N ASN A 86 -12.12 -0.66 -10.96
CA ASN A 86 -11.92 -2.10 -10.81
C ASN A 86 -11.25 -2.46 -9.46
N SER A 87 -11.00 -1.47 -8.61
CA SER A 87 -10.38 -1.67 -7.31
C SER A 87 -11.39 -2.19 -6.29
N GLY A 88 -10.91 -2.96 -5.30
CA GLY A 88 -11.75 -3.44 -4.21
C GLY A 88 -10.95 -4.19 -3.15
N PRO A 89 -11.56 -4.39 -1.95
CA PRO A 89 -10.92 -5.15 -0.90
C PRO A 89 -10.67 -6.60 -1.32
N TYR A 90 -9.50 -7.13 -0.91
CA TYR A 90 -9.30 -8.57 -1.01
C TYR A 90 -10.33 -9.31 -0.14
N GLU A 91 -10.73 -10.50 -0.59
CA GLU A 91 -11.69 -11.34 0.13
C GLU A 91 -11.20 -11.63 1.56
N GLY A 92 -12.04 -11.39 2.59
CA GLY A 92 -11.72 -11.56 4.00
C GLY A 92 -11.08 -10.33 4.68
N ILE A 93 -10.67 -9.30 3.94
CA ILE A 93 -10.10 -8.07 4.53
C ILE A 93 -11.14 -7.31 5.37
N PRO A 94 -12.36 -7.02 4.89
CA PRO A 94 -13.36 -6.33 5.72
C PRO A 94 -13.66 -7.07 7.02
N GLU A 95 -13.68 -8.41 6.99
CA GLU A 95 -13.95 -9.27 8.14
C GLU A 95 -12.82 -9.19 9.19
N VAL A 96 -11.55 -9.31 8.75
CA VAL A 96 -10.42 -9.25 9.68
C VAL A 96 -10.26 -7.85 10.29
N LEU A 97 -10.50 -6.77 9.54
CA LEU A 97 -10.49 -5.41 10.08
C LEU A 97 -11.57 -5.22 11.15
N LYS A 98 -12.81 -5.66 10.90
CA LYS A 98 -13.89 -5.66 11.89
C LYS A 98 -13.54 -6.47 13.13
N LYS A 99 -12.91 -7.64 12.94
CA LYS A 99 -12.48 -8.52 14.04
C LYS A 99 -11.41 -7.84 14.89
N LEU A 100 -10.39 -7.23 14.29
CA LEU A 100 -9.37 -6.45 14.99
C LEU A 100 -10.00 -5.27 15.75
N LYS A 101 -10.87 -4.51 15.11
CA LYS A 101 -11.55 -3.37 15.72
C LYS A 101 -12.39 -3.76 16.93
N LYS A 102 -13.17 -4.85 16.80
CA LYS A 102 -13.99 -5.42 17.90
C LYS A 102 -13.15 -5.85 19.10
N ASN A 103 -11.89 -6.25 18.87
CA ASN A 103 -10.94 -6.65 19.93
C ASN A 103 -10.12 -5.46 20.47
N GLY A 104 -10.46 -4.23 20.10
CA GLY A 104 -9.90 -3.00 20.68
C GLY A 104 -8.62 -2.50 20.03
N TYR A 105 -8.20 -3.08 18.90
CA TYR A 105 -7.05 -2.58 18.15
C TYR A 105 -7.35 -1.27 17.44
N LYS A 106 -6.39 -0.36 17.43
CA LYS A 106 -6.37 0.83 16.59
C LYS A 106 -5.82 0.46 15.21
N LEU A 107 -6.46 0.95 14.14
CA LEU A 107 -6.10 0.57 12.78
C LEU A 107 -5.74 1.79 11.95
N ALA A 108 -4.59 1.72 11.26
CA ALA A 108 -4.15 2.79 10.36
C ALA A 108 -3.83 2.24 8.97
N ILE A 109 -3.98 3.10 7.96
CA ILE A 109 -3.45 2.91 6.61
C ILE A 109 -2.30 3.89 6.40
N VAL A 110 -1.17 3.40 5.87
CA VAL A 110 -0.06 4.23 5.37
C VAL A 110 0.34 3.78 3.97
N SER A 111 0.29 4.67 2.99
CA SER A 111 0.49 4.33 1.58
C SER A 111 1.36 5.34 0.83
N ASN A 112 2.07 4.89 -0.21
CA ASN A 112 2.73 5.75 -1.19
C ASN A 112 1.78 6.24 -2.30
N LYS A 113 0.49 5.97 -2.15
CA LYS A 113 -0.59 6.55 -2.97
C LYS A 113 -0.86 8.00 -2.55
N PHE A 114 -1.32 8.85 -3.44
CA PHE A 114 -1.69 10.23 -3.12
C PHE A 114 -2.65 10.31 -1.94
N MET A 115 -2.46 11.31 -1.06
CA MET A 115 -3.23 11.48 0.18
C MET A 115 -4.74 11.50 -0.07
N ASP A 116 -5.22 12.26 -1.05
CA ASP A 116 -6.65 12.38 -1.34
C ASP A 116 -7.24 11.03 -1.76
N ALA A 117 -6.57 10.31 -2.67
CA ALA A 117 -7.02 8.98 -3.11
C ALA A 117 -6.95 7.94 -1.98
N THR A 118 -5.93 8.03 -1.09
CA THR A 118 -5.82 7.15 0.07
C THR A 118 -6.99 7.35 1.03
N LYS A 119 -7.36 8.60 1.32
CA LYS A 119 -8.50 8.92 2.19
C LYS A 119 -9.82 8.53 1.58
N GLU A 120 -10.02 8.83 0.30
CA GLU A 120 -11.25 8.49 -0.42
C GLU A 120 -11.50 6.97 -0.41
N LEU A 121 -10.49 6.16 -0.71
CA LEU A 121 -10.61 4.71 -0.70
C LEU A 121 -10.78 4.15 0.73
N ALA A 122 -10.11 4.74 1.73
CA ALA A 122 -10.29 4.36 3.13
C ALA A 122 -11.71 4.67 3.61
N ASP A 123 -12.26 5.83 3.27
CA ASP A 123 -13.63 6.22 3.61
C ASP A 123 -14.67 5.35 2.88
N LEU A 124 -14.41 5.01 1.62
CA LEU A 124 -15.32 4.19 0.82
C LEU A 124 -15.42 2.74 1.35
N TYR A 125 -14.29 2.12 1.64
CA TYR A 125 -14.26 0.68 1.95
C TYR A 125 -14.13 0.37 3.45
N PHE A 126 -13.55 1.27 4.24
CA PHE A 126 -13.08 0.96 5.59
C PHE A 126 -13.48 1.99 6.66
N LYS A 127 -14.43 2.89 6.35
CA LYS A 127 -14.88 4.01 7.20
C LYS A 127 -15.12 3.62 8.67
N ASP A 128 -15.72 2.45 8.91
CA ASP A 128 -16.10 2.01 10.25
C ASP A 128 -14.99 1.26 11.00
N THR A 129 -13.84 1.05 10.36
CA THR A 129 -12.76 0.23 10.92
C THR A 129 -11.41 0.95 11.00
N ILE A 130 -11.05 1.74 10.00
CA ILE A 130 -9.78 2.48 9.98
C ILE A 130 -9.91 3.79 10.75
N ASP A 131 -9.00 4.01 11.69
CA ASP A 131 -8.97 5.24 12.51
C ASP A 131 -8.25 6.38 11.83
N VAL A 132 -7.22 6.09 11.02
CA VAL A 132 -6.43 7.08 10.30
C VAL A 132 -5.90 6.51 8.98
N ALA A 133 -5.91 7.33 7.92
CA ALA A 133 -5.34 7.01 6.62
C ALA A 133 -4.37 8.11 6.19
N ILE A 134 -3.12 7.74 5.88
CA ILE A 134 -2.06 8.65 5.48
C ILE A 134 -1.50 8.18 4.13
N GLY A 135 -1.60 9.05 3.14
CA GLY A 135 -1.01 8.89 1.82
C GLY A 135 0.20 9.78 1.59
N GLU A 136 0.73 9.77 0.37
CA GLU A 136 1.84 10.63 -0.06
C GLU A 136 1.44 12.10 -0.05
N THR A 137 2.32 12.93 0.52
CA THR A 137 2.27 14.40 0.43
C THR A 137 3.67 14.93 0.10
N LYS A 138 3.77 16.23 -0.24
CA LYS A 138 5.07 16.86 -0.51
C LYS A 138 5.93 17.04 0.75
N ASP A 139 5.29 17.08 1.92
CA ASP A 139 5.92 17.44 3.20
C ASP A 139 6.35 16.22 4.02
N ILE A 140 5.90 15.02 3.65
CA ILE A 140 6.19 13.77 4.35
C ILE A 140 6.96 12.85 3.40
N ARG A 141 8.13 12.36 3.83
CA ARG A 141 8.90 11.39 3.04
C ARG A 141 8.09 10.10 2.91
N LYS A 142 8.00 9.59 1.68
CA LYS A 142 7.28 8.35 1.38
C LYS A 142 8.02 7.11 1.89
N LYS A 143 7.30 6.02 2.04
CA LYS A 143 7.87 4.69 2.32
C LYS A 143 8.99 4.37 1.33
N PRO A 144 10.11 3.78 1.79
CA PRO A 144 10.34 3.14 3.08
C PRO A 144 10.80 4.08 4.22
N ALA A 145 10.76 5.42 4.06
CA ALA A 145 10.97 6.30 5.21
C ALA A 145 9.87 6.09 6.26
N PRO A 146 10.18 6.19 7.57
CA PRO A 146 9.23 5.90 8.63
C PRO A 146 8.20 7.02 8.88
N ASP A 147 8.29 8.12 8.16
CA ASP A 147 7.59 9.38 8.47
C ASP A 147 6.07 9.23 8.50
N THR A 148 5.48 8.54 7.51
CA THR A 148 4.03 8.26 7.48
C THR A 148 3.59 7.38 8.64
N VAL A 149 4.41 6.41 9.03
CA VAL A 149 4.15 5.52 10.18
C VAL A 149 4.25 6.31 11.49
N ILE A 150 5.26 7.17 11.64
CA ILE A 150 5.42 8.02 12.82
C ILE A 150 4.22 8.94 13.00
N GLU A 151 3.73 9.55 11.92
CA GLU A 151 2.54 10.40 11.98
C GLU A 151 1.28 9.59 12.34
N ALA A 152 1.11 8.39 11.78
CA ALA A 152 0.01 7.49 12.14
C ALA A 152 0.06 7.11 13.63
N MET A 153 1.24 6.72 14.15
CA MET A 153 1.41 6.39 15.56
C MET A 153 1.08 7.56 16.48
N LYS A 154 1.51 8.77 16.11
CA LYS A 154 1.22 10.00 16.86
C LYS A 154 -0.29 10.26 16.95
N ILE A 155 -1.02 10.17 15.84
CA ILE A 155 -2.47 10.34 15.81
C ILE A 155 -3.17 9.26 16.64
N LEU A 156 -2.72 8.01 16.53
CA LEU A 156 -3.27 6.89 17.28
C LEU A 156 -2.89 6.93 18.78
N GLY A 157 -1.87 7.69 19.19
CA GLY A 157 -1.37 7.72 20.56
C GLY A 157 -0.76 6.38 20.99
N VAL A 158 0.12 5.81 20.17
CA VAL A 158 0.81 4.52 20.38
C VAL A 158 2.30 4.65 20.08
N THR A 159 3.09 3.73 20.62
CA THR A 159 4.54 3.62 20.38
C THR A 159 4.88 2.48 19.43
N SER A 160 6.08 2.45 18.88
CA SER A 160 6.46 1.43 17.88
C SER A 160 6.43 -0.01 18.41
N ASP A 161 6.75 -0.22 19.69
CA ASP A 161 6.69 -1.52 20.36
C ASP A 161 5.27 -2.02 20.60
N GLU A 162 4.27 -1.12 20.53
CA GLU A 162 2.85 -1.41 20.61
C GLU A 162 2.20 -1.62 19.23
N CYS A 163 2.98 -1.52 18.13
CA CYS A 163 2.49 -1.61 16.76
C CYS A 163 3.04 -2.83 16.02
N ILE A 164 2.27 -3.31 15.06
CA ILE A 164 2.70 -4.25 14.03
C ILE A 164 2.29 -3.73 12.66
N TYR A 165 3.20 -3.86 11.69
CA TYR A 165 2.96 -3.45 10.30
C TYR A 165 2.45 -4.64 9.47
N VAL A 166 1.62 -4.38 8.48
CA VAL A 166 1.11 -5.38 7.53
C VAL A 166 1.28 -4.84 6.12
N GLY A 167 1.97 -5.57 5.25
CA GLY A 167 2.22 -5.16 3.88
C GLY A 167 2.60 -6.32 2.98
N ASP A 168 2.67 -6.09 1.67
CA ASP A 168 2.93 -7.13 0.68
C ASP A 168 4.32 -7.05 0.02
N SER A 169 5.07 -5.96 0.24
CA SER A 169 6.26 -5.64 -0.53
C SER A 169 7.54 -5.46 0.30
N ASP A 170 8.67 -5.43 -0.40
CA ASP A 170 9.97 -5.02 0.12
C ASP A 170 9.95 -3.62 0.75
N VAL A 171 9.16 -2.72 0.17
CA VAL A 171 8.97 -1.35 0.69
C VAL A 171 8.34 -1.40 2.08
N ASP A 172 7.36 -2.27 2.32
CA ASP A 172 6.66 -2.41 3.60
C ASP A 172 7.55 -3.01 4.68
N ILE A 173 8.28 -4.07 4.32
CA ILE A 173 9.26 -4.70 5.22
C ILE A 173 10.30 -3.68 5.67
N ASN A 174 10.84 -2.89 4.75
CA ASN A 174 11.80 -1.85 5.05
C ASN A 174 11.16 -0.69 5.84
N THR A 175 9.90 -0.33 5.57
CA THR A 175 9.16 0.67 6.34
C THR A 175 9.00 0.24 7.80
N ALA A 176 8.57 -0.99 8.02
CA ALA A 176 8.44 -1.56 9.36
C ALA A 176 9.78 -1.58 10.10
N LYS A 177 10.86 -2.02 9.43
CA LYS A 177 12.23 -2.03 9.97
C LYS A 177 12.69 -0.61 10.36
N ASN A 178 12.48 0.37 9.48
CA ASN A 178 12.85 1.75 9.72
C ASN A 178 12.00 2.39 10.83
N SER A 179 10.78 1.88 11.04
CA SER A 179 9.87 2.28 12.12
C SER A 179 10.04 1.45 13.40
N GLN A 180 11.02 0.53 13.45
CA GLN A 180 11.34 -0.31 14.60
C GLN A 180 10.16 -1.17 15.09
N MET A 181 9.42 -1.76 14.17
CA MET A 181 8.28 -2.65 14.47
C MET A 181 8.32 -3.92 13.62
N PRO A 182 7.69 -5.03 14.07
CA PRO A 182 7.56 -6.23 13.26
C PRO A 182 6.66 -6.01 12.05
N CYS A 183 6.89 -6.79 10.97
CA CYS A 183 6.10 -6.77 9.75
C CYS A 183 5.48 -8.15 9.50
N ILE A 184 4.17 -8.18 9.23
CA ILE A 184 3.47 -9.32 8.64
C ILE A 184 3.48 -9.12 7.13
N SER A 185 4.14 -10.01 6.39
CA SER A 185 4.12 -10.04 4.93
C SER A 185 2.93 -10.88 4.45
N VAL A 186 2.07 -10.30 3.62
CA VAL A 186 0.88 -10.99 3.09
C VAL A 186 1.19 -11.67 1.76
N ALA A 187 0.64 -12.89 1.56
CA ALA A 187 0.96 -13.73 0.40
C ALA A 187 0.13 -13.42 -0.85
N TRP A 188 -0.97 -12.69 -0.71
CA TRP A 188 -1.91 -12.38 -1.82
C TRP A 188 -1.58 -11.10 -2.59
N GLY A 189 -0.53 -10.36 -2.19
CA GLY A 189 -0.16 -9.07 -2.75
C GLY A 189 0.63 -9.14 -4.05
N PHE A 190 1.39 -8.09 -4.33
CA PHE A 190 2.08 -7.92 -5.61
C PHE A 190 3.46 -8.60 -5.66
N ARG A 191 4.09 -8.86 -4.49
CA ARG A 191 5.40 -9.51 -4.41
C ARG A 191 5.28 -10.99 -4.06
N THR A 192 6.18 -11.77 -4.64
CA THR A 192 6.31 -13.19 -4.33
C THR A 192 6.87 -13.40 -2.91
N ARG A 193 6.61 -14.58 -2.36
CA ARG A 193 7.19 -15.00 -1.08
C ARG A 193 8.72 -14.88 -1.07
N GLN A 194 9.40 -15.23 -2.17
CA GLN A 194 10.85 -15.18 -2.24
C GLN A 194 11.35 -13.74 -2.16
N GLU A 195 10.75 -12.81 -2.90
CA GLU A 195 11.08 -11.38 -2.83
C GLU A 195 10.88 -10.82 -1.41
N GLN A 196 9.82 -11.23 -0.72
CA GLN A 196 9.57 -10.85 0.66
C GLN A 196 10.65 -11.40 1.62
N ILE A 197 11.07 -12.66 1.45
CA ILE A 197 12.15 -13.27 2.24
C ILE A 197 13.47 -12.54 1.98
N ASP A 198 13.80 -12.26 0.74
CA ASP A 198 15.03 -11.56 0.34
C ASP A 198 15.08 -10.13 0.91
N ALA A 199 13.92 -9.48 1.09
CA ALA A 199 13.80 -8.20 1.77
C ALA A 199 13.91 -8.28 3.31
N GLY A 200 13.89 -9.48 3.88
CA GLY A 200 14.00 -9.73 5.33
C GLY A 200 12.67 -10.03 6.02
N GLY A 201 11.63 -10.37 5.27
CA GLY A 201 10.34 -10.82 5.82
C GLY A 201 10.48 -12.14 6.59
N THR A 202 9.90 -12.21 7.78
CA THR A 202 9.99 -13.37 8.68
C THR A 202 8.64 -13.85 9.21
N ILE A 203 7.61 -13.01 9.15
CA ILE A 203 6.25 -13.31 9.61
C ILE A 203 5.33 -13.22 8.39
N PHE A 204 4.54 -14.24 8.15
CA PHE A 204 3.76 -14.34 6.93
C PHE A 204 2.30 -14.69 7.23
N ALA A 205 1.38 -14.06 6.49
CA ALA A 205 -0.04 -14.39 6.46
C ALA A 205 -0.39 -14.94 5.07
N GLU A 206 -0.97 -16.14 5.02
CA GLU A 206 -1.41 -16.78 3.75
C GLU A 206 -2.79 -16.28 3.33
N LYS A 207 -3.61 -15.90 4.30
CA LYS A 207 -4.97 -15.35 4.12
C LYS A 207 -5.25 -14.28 5.17
N PRO A 208 -6.23 -13.38 4.92
CA PRO A 208 -6.51 -12.26 5.82
C PRO A 208 -6.78 -12.64 7.29
N ASP A 209 -7.48 -13.75 7.57
CA ASP A 209 -7.77 -14.15 8.96
C ASP A 209 -6.51 -14.53 9.77
N ASP A 210 -5.41 -14.92 9.09
CA ASP A 210 -4.13 -15.21 9.75
C ASP A 210 -3.56 -13.98 10.45
N ILE A 211 -3.83 -12.77 9.93
CA ILE A 211 -3.39 -11.50 10.54
C ILE A 211 -3.86 -11.42 11.99
N PHE A 212 -5.15 -11.71 12.24
CA PHE A 212 -5.69 -11.66 13.59
C PHE A 212 -5.00 -12.67 14.52
N GLY A 213 -4.80 -13.91 14.06
CA GLY A 213 -4.11 -14.95 14.83
C GLY A 213 -2.68 -14.54 15.21
N ILE A 214 -1.94 -13.96 14.27
CA ILE A 214 -0.56 -13.49 14.47
C ILE A 214 -0.53 -12.32 15.47
N VAL A 215 -1.43 -11.35 15.32
CA VAL A 215 -1.53 -10.18 16.21
C VAL A 215 -1.86 -10.60 17.64
N GLU A 216 -2.71 -11.60 17.86
CA GLU A 216 -3.05 -12.16 19.17
C GLU A 216 -1.94 -13.07 19.76
N GLY A 217 -0.91 -13.40 18.97
CA GLY A 217 0.16 -14.30 19.38
C GLY A 217 -0.25 -15.78 19.35
N ASN A 218 -1.34 -16.11 18.69
CA ASN A 218 -1.77 -17.47 18.43
C ASN A 218 -1.06 -17.98 17.16
N ARG A 219 0.06 -18.66 17.32
CA ARG A 219 0.75 -19.39 16.25
C ARG A 219 0.32 -20.84 16.23
#